data_d9fc9d3bccb00cc26a0df272a1e5930b
#
_entry.id   d9fc9d3bccb00cc26a0df272a1e5930b
#
_cell.length_a   1.000
_cell.length_b   1.000
_cell.length_c   1.000
_cell.angle_alpha   90.00
_cell.angle_beta   90.00
_cell.angle_gamma   90.00
#
_symmetry.space_group_name_H-M   'P 1'
#
loop_
_entity.id
_entity.type
_entity.pdbx_description
1 polymer ?
#
loop_
_entity_poly.entity_id
_entity_poly.type
_entity_poly.pdbx_seq_one_letter_code
_entity_poly.pdbx_strand_id
1 'polypeptide(L)'
;MLLKDLYYMTQIAGCGSLSRAARQLGITQSALSHAVSRLEREFSVPLLARQTGGVTLTPAGQAMVAEAQTILFHCRTMKETLAGYAQADRRNLKIGITTLHEKYVIPMLVKHYSASYPQTSITFVSAHSDELEEKVLAGALDFCIMPLP
;
A
#
# COMPACT_ATOMS: atom_id res chain seq x y z
N MET A 1 -8.34 14.80 12.56
CA MET A 1 -7.46 13.72 12.05
C MET A 1 -6.71 14.20 10.83
N LEU A 2 -5.40 13.99 10.76
CA LEU A 2 -4.56 14.28 9.60
C LEU A 2 -4.12 12.96 8.96
N LEU A 3 -4.02 12.91 7.63
CA LEU A 3 -3.57 11.72 6.91
C LEU A 3 -2.19 11.21 7.39
N LYS A 4 -1.29 12.13 7.73
CA LYS A 4 0.02 11.78 8.29
C LYS A 4 -0.07 11.07 9.64
N ASP A 5 -1.11 11.33 10.43
CA ASP A 5 -1.28 10.68 11.74
C ASP A 5 -1.65 9.20 11.55
N LEU A 6 -2.45 8.89 10.53
CA LEU A 6 -2.76 7.51 10.13
C LEU A 6 -1.47 6.79 9.68
N TYR A 7 -0.66 7.44 8.85
CA TYR A 7 0.63 6.88 8.45
C TYR A 7 1.54 6.62 9.65
N TYR A 8 1.58 7.52 10.62
CA TYR A 8 2.35 7.32 11.85
C TYR A 8 1.89 6.09 12.64
N MET A 9 0.58 5.86 12.74
CA MET A 9 0.03 4.68 13.41
C MET A 9 0.48 3.37 12.73
N THR A 10 0.49 3.31 11.39
CA THR A 10 0.98 2.12 10.67
C THR A 10 2.46 1.87 10.92
N GLN A 11 3.29 2.92 11.00
CA GLN A 11 4.72 2.79 11.29
C GLN A 11 4.98 2.34 12.75
N ILE A 12 4.21 2.85 13.70
CA ILE A 12 4.28 2.42 15.11
C ILE A 12 3.93 0.93 15.23
N ALA A 13 2.89 0.48 14.53
CA ALA A 13 2.47 -0.92 14.50
C ALA A 13 3.60 -1.85 14.02
N GLY A 14 4.28 -1.50 12.94
CA GLY A 14 5.41 -2.28 12.40
C GLY A 14 6.65 -2.27 13.31
N CYS A 15 6.87 -1.18 14.07
CA CYS A 15 8.07 -1.05 14.90
C CYS A 15 7.90 -1.60 16.33
N GLY A 16 6.68 -1.61 16.89
CA GLY A 16 6.42 -1.91 18.30
C GLY A 16 7.09 -0.93 19.29
N SER A 17 7.58 0.21 18.81
CA SER A 17 8.32 1.19 19.62
C SER A 17 8.20 2.59 19.02
N LEU A 18 7.74 3.54 19.83
CA LEU A 18 7.64 4.95 19.45
C LEU A 18 9.01 5.55 19.06
N SER A 19 10.05 5.21 19.78
CA SER A 19 11.40 5.73 19.53
C SER A 19 11.96 5.19 18.20
N ARG A 20 11.75 3.91 17.89
CA ARG A 20 12.15 3.32 16.59
C ARG A 20 11.36 3.92 15.44
N ALA A 21 10.04 4.00 15.56
CA ALA A 21 9.17 4.59 14.57
C ALA A 21 9.53 6.05 14.30
N ALA A 22 9.75 6.86 15.34
CA ALA A 22 10.16 8.26 15.23
C ALA A 22 11.48 8.40 14.46
N ARG A 23 12.47 7.55 14.76
CA ARG A 23 13.76 7.54 14.06
C ARG A 23 13.60 7.21 12.58
N GLN A 24 12.80 6.20 12.22
CA GLN A 24 12.51 5.85 10.82
C GLN A 24 11.78 6.97 10.07
N LEU A 25 10.91 7.69 10.76
CA LEU A 25 10.14 8.80 10.22
C LEU A 25 10.92 10.12 10.14
N GLY A 26 12.12 10.19 10.72
CA GLY A 26 12.92 11.43 10.77
C GLY A 26 12.31 12.53 11.65
N ILE A 27 11.53 12.15 12.68
CA ILE A 27 10.87 13.09 13.60
C ILE A 27 11.25 12.78 15.06
N THR A 28 10.91 13.70 15.98
CA THR A 28 11.11 13.45 17.41
C THR A 28 10.06 12.49 17.95
N GLN A 29 10.43 11.70 18.97
CA GLN A 29 9.49 10.82 19.64
C GLN A 29 8.34 11.59 20.30
N SER A 30 8.58 12.79 20.80
CA SER A 30 7.55 13.66 21.36
C SER A 30 6.52 14.06 20.29
N ALA A 31 6.96 14.45 19.10
CA ALA A 31 6.06 14.78 17.99
C ALA A 31 5.18 13.59 17.60
N LEU A 32 5.77 12.38 17.55
CA LEU A 32 5.02 11.16 17.27
C LEU A 32 4.02 10.84 18.38
N SER A 33 4.42 10.97 19.64
CA SER A 33 3.53 10.79 20.81
C SER A 33 2.37 11.79 20.82
N HIS A 34 2.61 13.05 20.46
CA HIS A 34 1.56 14.06 20.31
C HIS A 34 0.57 13.72 19.19
N ALA A 35 1.04 13.16 18.07
CA ALA A 35 0.15 12.72 16.99
C ALA A 35 -0.77 11.58 17.44
N VAL A 36 -0.25 10.59 18.17
CA VAL A 36 -1.05 9.52 18.79
C VAL A 36 -2.07 10.08 19.76
N SER A 37 -1.63 10.92 20.71
CA SER A 37 -2.53 11.52 21.70
C SER A 37 -3.63 12.38 21.08
N ARG A 38 -3.37 13.00 19.91
CA ARG A 38 -4.39 13.72 19.15
C ARG A 38 -5.46 12.77 18.62
N LEU A 39 -5.07 11.62 18.03
CA LEU A 39 -6.01 10.60 17.56
C LEU A 39 -6.81 10.01 18.73
N GLU A 40 -6.14 9.64 19.83
CA GLU A 40 -6.82 9.07 21.02
C GLU A 40 -7.86 10.03 21.61
N ARG A 41 -7.56 11.33 21.63
CA ARG A 41 -8.54 12.35 22.06
C ARG A 41 -9.68 12.52 21.06
N GLU A 42 -9.39 12.51 19.75
CA GLU A 42 -10.41 12.69 18.71
C GLU A 42 -11.42 11.54 18.70
N PHE A 43 -10.93 10.31 18.90
CA PHE A 43 -11.77 9.11 18.93
C PHE A 43 -12.21 8.68 20.33
N SER A 44 -11.72 9.36 21.37
CA SER A 44 -12.02 9.07 22.79
C SER A 44 -11.73 7.61 23.20
N VAL A 45 -10.72 6.99 22.57
CA VAL A 45 -10.28 5.61 22.86
C VAL A 45 -8.76 5.53 22.88
N PRO A 46 -8.15 4.71 23.77
CA PRO A 46 -6.73 4.44 23.73
C PRO A 46 -6.40 3.56 22.51
N LEU A 47 -5.40 3.94 21.74
CA LEU A 47 -4.92 3.21 20.57
C LEU A 47 -3.66 2.40 20.84
N LEU A 48 -2.87 2.83 21.84
CA LEU A 48 -1.64 2.17 22.26
C LEU A 48 -1.74 1.75 23.74
N ALA A 49 -1.20 0.57 24.02
CA ALA A 49 -0.91 0.10 25.38
C ALA A 49 0.60 0.12 25.60
N ARG A 50 1.03 0.67 26.76
CA ARG A 50 2.44 0.64 27.18
C ARG A 50 2.77 -0.73 27.77
N GLN A 51 3.92 -1.27 27.37
CA GLN A 51 4.45 -2.50 27.94
C GLN A 51 5.94 -2.32 28.30
N THR A 52 6.45 -3.27 29.10
CA THR A 52 7.87 -3.33 29.41
C THR A 52 8.68 -3.56 28.12
N GLY A 53 9.36 -2.50 27.66
CA GLY A 53 10.17 -2.57 26.43
C GLY A 53 9.55 -1.98 25.16
N GLY A 54 8.32 -1.45 25.20
CA GLY A 54 7.73 -0.84 24.00
C GLY A 54 6.27 -0.44 24.12
N VAL A 55 5.61 -0.45 22.98
CA VAL A 55 4.17 -0.21 22.86
C VAL A 55 3.53 -1.30 21.99
N THR A 56 2.31 -1.67 22.31
CA THR A 56 1.46 -2.55 21.52
C THR A 56 0.17 -1.83 21.15
N LEU A 57 -0.46 -2.28 20.08
CA LEU A 57 -1.78 -1.77 19.69
C LEU A 57 -2.86 -2.32 20.63
N THR A 58 -3.79 -1.47 21.03
CA THR A 58 -5.08 -1.93 21.60
C THR A 58 -5.95 -2.55 20.49
N PRO A 59 -7.07 -3.23 20.79
CA PRO A 59 -8.03 -3.66 19.77
C PRO A 59 -8.52 -2.49 18.88
N ALA A 60 -8.76 -1.31 19.48
CA ALA A 60 -9.11 -0.10 18.74
C ALA A 60 -7.95 0.37 17.85
N GLY A 61 -6.70 0.29 18.35
CA GLY A 61 -5.51 0.60 17.58
C GLY A 61 -5.31 -0.34 16.39
N GLN A 62 -5.60 -1.64 16.55
CA GLN A 62 -5.53 -2.61 15.45
C GLN A 62 -6.57 -2.30 14.37
N ALA A 63 -7.81 -2.04 14.76
CA ALA A 63 -8.87 -1.63 13.84
C ALA A 63 -8.49 -0.33 13.10
N MET A 64 -7.99 0.67 13.82
CA MET A 64 -7.54 1.92 13.20
C MET A 64 -6.40 1.69 12.20
N VAL A 65 -5.43 0.84 12.49
CA VAL A 65 -4.31 0.56 11.58
C VAL A 65 -4.80 -0.12 10.31
N ALA A 66 -5.74 -1.08 10.40
CA ALA A 66 -6.33 -1.74 9.24
C ALA A 66 -7.03 -0.71 8.32
N GLU A 67 -7.88 0.14 8.88
CA GLU A 67 -8.55 1.20 8.10
C GLU A 67 -7.56 2.24 7.57
N ALA A 68 -6.54 2.61 8.35
CA ALA A 68 -5.50 3.53 7.93
C ALA A 68 -4.73 3.02 6.72
N GLN A 69 -4.42 1.72 6.66
CA GLN A 69 -3.77 1.10 5.50
C GLN A 69 -4.63 1.23 4.24
N THR A 70 -5.92 0.98 4.36
CA THR A 70 -6.88 1.13 3.26
C THR A 70 -6.97 2.57 2.76
N ILE A 71 -7.09 3.54 3.69
CA ILE A 71 -7.14 4.97 3.34
C ILE A 71 -5.84 5.42 2.65
N LEU A 72 -4.70 5.04 3.20
CA LEU A 72 -3.39 5.38 2.62
C LEU A 72 -3.19 4.76 1.24
N PHE A 73 -3.69 3.54 1.06
CA PHE A 73 -3.72 2.88 -0.24
C PHE A 73 -4.57 3.69 -1.25
N HIS A 74 -5.80 4.05 -0.92
CA HIS A 74 -6.64 4.86 -1.81
C HIS A 74 -6.03 6.23 -2.12
N CYS A 75 -5.37 6.87 -1.16
CA CYS A 75 -4.65 8.12 -1.41
C CYS A 75 -3.49 7.93 -2.41
N ARG A 76 -2.78 6.80 -2.36
CA ARG A 76 -1.73 6.48 -3.32
C ARG A 76 -2.31 6.23 -4.70
N THR A 77 -3.34 5.39 -4.80
CA THR A 77 -4.04 5.10 -6.06
C THR A 77 -4.58 6.37 -6.72
N MET A 78 -5.18 7.27 -5.93
CA MET A 78 -5.64 8.56 -6.43
C MET A 78 -4.49 9.37 -7.06
N LYS A 79 -3.33 9.44 -6.39
CA LYS A 79 -2.16 10.16 -6.92
C LYS A 79 -1.65 9.53 -8.21
N GLU A 80 -1.59 8.21 -8.28
CA GLU A 80 -1.17 7.46 -9.47
C GLU A 80 -2.14 7.68 -10.63
N THR A 81 -3.44 7.63 -10.35
CA THR A 81 -4.50 7.93 -11.33
C THR A 81 -4.35 9.34 -11.89
N LEU A 82 -4.21 10.34 -11.01
CA LEU A 82 -4.05 11.74 -11.44
C LEU A 82 -2.73 11.98 -12.18
N ALA A 83 -1.65 11.32 -11.78
CA ALA A 83 -0.39 11.35 -12.52
C ALA A 83 -0.55 10.79 -13.94
N GLY A 84 -1.39 9.76 -14.11
CA GLY A 84 -1.75 9.24 -15.43
C GLY A 84 -2.46 10.26 -16.33
N TYR A 85 -3.32 11.11 -15.76
CA TYR A 85 -3.95 12.22 -16.51
C TYR A 85 -2.96 13.34 -16.87
N ALA A 86 -1.99 13.61 -16.00
CA ALA A 86 -0.95 14.60 -16.28
C ALA A 86 0.06 14.13 -17.36
N GLN A 87 0.16 12.82 -17.55
CA GLN A 87 0.97 12.19 -18.60
C GLN A 87 0.07 11.58 -19.68
N ALA A 88 -0.87 12.37 -20.21
CA ALA A 88 -1.95 11.91 -21.10
C ALA A 88 -1.51 11.13 -22.35
N ASP A 89 -0.23 10.90 -22.57
CA ASP A 89 0.33 10.17 -23.71
C ASP A 89 0.87 8.76 -23.41
N ARG A 90 0.93 8.33 -22.15
CA ARG A 90 1.45 6.99 -21.83
C ARG A 90 0.67 6.32 -20.71
N ARG A 91 -0.33 5.55 -21.06
CA ARG A 91 -0.95 4.60 -20.12
C ARG A 91 0.03 3.46 -19.85
N ASN A 92 0.43 3.26 -18.61
CA ASN A 92 1.25 2.12 -18.21
C ASN A 92 0.37 1.09 -17.51
N LEU A 93 0.11 -0.02 -18.19
CA LEU A 93 -0.68 -1.14 -17.68
C LEU A 93 0.25 -2.12 -16.96
N LYS A 94 0.00 -2.36 -15.68
CA LYS A 94 0.78 -3.29 -14.84
C LYS A 94 0.04 -4.61 -14.71
N ILE A 95 0.55 -5.65 -15.33
CA ILE A 95 -0.06 -6.98 -15.38
C ILE A 95 0.77 -7.97 -14.57
N GLY A 96 0.15 -8.59 -13.57
CA GLY A 96 0.72 -9.75 -12.88
C GLY A 96 0.54 -11.02 -13.71
N ILE A 97 1.55 -11.88 -13.73
CA ILE A 97 1.46 -13.17 -14.40
C ILE A 97 2.21 -14.22 -13.60
N THR A 98 1.66 -15.43 -13.49
CA THR A 98 2.38 -16.53 -12.85
C THR A 98 3.56 -16.96 -13.71
N THR A 99 4.68 -17.27 -13.07
CA THR A 99 5.95 -17.68 -13.69
C THR A 99 5.77 -18.81 -14.71
N LEU A 100 4.79 -19.70 -14.46
CA LEU A 100 4.48 -20.81 -15.35
C LEU A 100 3.91 -20.35 -16.71
N HIS A 101 3.17 -19.25 -16.73
CA HIS A 101 2.42 -18.77 -17.92
C HIS A 101 3.12 -17.64 -18.66
N GLU A 102 4.12 -16.98 -18.07
CA GLU A 102 4.78 -15.81 -18.66
C GLU A 102 5.31 -16.08 -20.08
N LYS A 103 5.90 -17.27 -20.28
CA LYS A 103 6.58 -17.66 -21.51
C LYS A 103 5.65 -17.68 -22.74
N TYR A 104 4.36 -17.94 -22.52
CA TYR A 104 3.37 -18.04 -23.59
C TYR A 104 2.48 -16.81 -23.67
N VAL A 105 2.06 -16.28 -22.52
CA VAL A 105 1.08 -15.21 -22.44
C VAL A 105 1.69 -13.85 -22.78
N ILE A 106 2.91 -13.56 -22.30
CA ILE A 106 3.56 -12.27 -22.55
C ILE A 106 3.75 -12.01 -24.06
N PRO A 107 4.35 -12.92 -24.86
CA PRO A 107 4.51 -12.69 -26.30
C PRO A 107 3.17 -12.51 -27.03
N MET A 108 2.15 -13.27 -26.63
CA MET A 108 0.81 -13.16 -27.20
C MET A 108 0.18 -11.79 -26.93
N LEU A 109 0.22 -11.34 -25.67
CA LEU A 109 -0.31 -10.04 -25.27
C LEU A 109 0.44 -8.88 -25.95
N VAL A 110 1.76 -8.92 -25.96
CA VAL A 110 2.59 -7.88 -26.59
C VAL A 110 2.27 -7.78 -28.07
N LYS A 111 2.20 -8.92 -28.78
CA LYS A 111 1.90 -8.95 -30.22
C LYS A 111 0.54 -8.31 -30.55
N HIS A 112 -0.50 -8.65 -29.80
CA HIS A 112 -1.86 -8.16 -30.07
C HIS A 112 -2.08 -6.73 -29.57
N TYR A 113 -1.51 -6.39 -28.42
CA TYR A 113 -1.78 -5.11 -27.76
C TYR A 113 -0.97 -3.97 -28.38
N SER A 114 0.31 -4.21 -28.71
CA SER A 114 1.18 -3.16 -29.29
C SER A 114 0.68 -2.67 -30.65
N ALA A 115 0.01 -3.54 -31.43
CA ALA A 115 -0.55 -3.15 -32.70
C ALA A 115 -1.81 -2.27 -32.56
N SER A 116 -2.63 -2.52 -31.53
CA SER A 116 -3.91 -1.83 -31.32
C SER A 116 -3.77 -0.58 -30.45
N TYR A 117 -2.78 -0.53 -29.56
CA TYR A 117 -2.62 0.52 -28.55
C TYR A 117 -1.14 0.97 -28.44
N PRO A 118 -0.57 1.59 -29.46
CA PRO A 118 0.87 1.92 -29.52
C PRO A 118 1.31 2.94 -28.44
N GLN A 119 0.37 3.70 -27.88
CA GLN A 119 0.63 4.68 -26.82
C GLN A 119 0.61 4.08 -25.40
N THR A 120 0.26 2.79 -25.25
CA THR A 120 0.18 2.12 -23.96
C THR A 120 1.45 1.30 -23.71
N SER A 121 2.15 1.57 -22.62
CA SER A 121 3.22 0.70 -22.14
C SER A 121 2.63 -0.38 -21.23
N ILE A 122 3.15 -1.60 -21.34
CA ILE A 122 2.76 -2.71 -20.46
C ILE A 122 3.97 -3.12 -19.63
N THR A 123 3.79 -3.19 -18.32
CA THR A 123 4.78 -3.74 -17.39
C THR A 123 4.26 -5.07 -16.87
N PHE A 124 5.04 -6.13 -17.05
CA PHE A 124 4.72 -7.45 -16.51
C PHE A 124 5.47 -7.68 -15.20
N VAL A 125 4.79 -8.29 -14.24
CA VAL A 125 5.36 -8.71 -12.95
C VAL A 125 5.09 -10.20 -12.77
N SER A 126 6.16 -11.00 -12.72
CA SER A 126 6.06 -12.46 -12.52
C SER A 126 6.22 -12.80 -11.05
N ALA A 127 5.26 -13.57 -10.51
CA ALA A 127 5.29 -14.03 -9.14
C ALA A 127 4.39 -15.28 -8.95
N HIS A 128 4.32 -15.80 -7.74
CA HIS A 128 3.35 -16.84 -7.37
C HIS A 128 1.94 -16.26 -7.22
N SER A 129 0.91 -17.11 -7.34
CA SER A 129 -0.50 -16.70 -7.33
C SER A 129 -0.86 -15.87 -6.11
N ASP A 130 -0.47 -16.30 -4.91
CA ASP A 130 -0.77 -15.63 -3.65
C ASP A 130 -0.18 -14.20 -3.62
N GLU A 131 1.06 -14.05 -4.04
CA GLU A 131 1.73 -12.75 -4.12
C GLU A 131 1.09 -11.82 -5.18
N LEU A 132 0.63 -12.38 -6.29
CA LEU A 132 -0.07 -11.63 -7.33
C LEU A 132 -1.42 -11.14 -6.84
N GLU A 133 -2.17 -11.97 -6.13
CA GLU A 133 -3.44 -11.61 -5.52
C GLU A 133 -3.28 -10.46 -4.51
N GLU A 134 -2.32 -10.57 -3.59
CA GLU A 134 -1.98 -9.50 -2.66
C GLU A 134 -1.63 -8.19 -3.38
N LYS A 135 -0.84 -8.26 -4.45
CA LYS A 135 -0.44 -7.08 -5.23
C LYS A 135 -1.62 -6.45 -5.99
N VAL A 136 -2.59 -7.23 -6.47
CA VAL A 136 -3.82 -6.70 -7.07
C VAL A 136 -4.68 -6.05 -6.00
N LEU A 137 -4.92 -6.72 -4.87
CA LEU A 137 -5.67 -6.17 -3.74
C LEU A 137 -5.02 -4.92 -3.17
N ALA A 138 -3.69 -4.87 -3.15
CA ALA A 138 -2.92 -3.68 -2.79
C ALA A 138 -2.85 -2.61 -3.90
N GLY A 139 -3.44 -2.84 -5.10
CA GLY A 139 -3.41 -1.94 -6.27
C GLY A 139 -2.01 -1.65 -6.81
N ALA A 140 -1.08 -2.53 -6.53
CA ALA A 140 0.26 -2.48 -7.13
C ALA A 140 0.25 -3.01 -8.57
N LEU A 141 -0.78 -3.80 -8.92
CA LEU A 141 -1.08 -4.31 -10.26
C LEU A 141 -2.51 -3.94 -10.63
N ASP A 142 -2.75 -3.70 -11.92
CA ASP A 142 -4.10 -3.43 -12.44
C ASP A 142 -4.93 -4.71 -12.48
N PHE A 143 -4.32 -5.83 -12.87
CA PHE A 143 -4.91 -7.18 -12.81
C PHE A 143 -3.81 -8.24 -12.88
N CYS A 144 -4.18 -9.50 -12.63
CA CYS A 144 -3.27 -10.62 -12.80
C CYS A 144 -3.89 -11.75 -13.63
N ILE A 145 -3.02 -12.53 -14.27
CA ILE A 145 -3.36 -13.73 -15.04
C ILE A 145 -2.76 -14.91 -14.29
N MET A 146 -3.63 -15.74 -13.75
CA MET A 146 -3.25 -16.93 -12.98
C MET A 146 -4.28 -18.04 -13.22
N PRO A 147 -3.90 -19.34 -13.04
CA PRO A 147 -4.87 -20.42 -13.08
C PRO A 147 -5.92 -20.25 -11.99
N LEU A 148 -7.15 -20.66 -12.27
CA LEU A 148 -8.17 -20.78 -11.24
C LEU A 148 -7.81 -21.94 -10.32
N PRO A 149 -8.12 -21.82 -9.00
CA PRO A 149 -7.92 -22.90 -8.05
C PRO A 149 -8.75 -24.12 -8.37
#